data_42bb10701f948f52f2beec7d43f7b45e
#
_entry.id   42bb10701f948f52f2beec7d43f7b45e
#
_cell.length_a   1.000
_cell.length_b   1.000
_cell.length_c   1.000
_cell.angle_alpha   90.00
_cell.angle_beta   90.00
_cell.angle_gamma   90.00
#
_symmetry.space_group_name_H-M   'P 1'
#
loop_
_entity.id
_entity.type
_entity.pdbx_description
1 polymer ?
#
loop_
_entity_poly.entity_id
_entity_poly.type
_entity_poly.pdbx_seq_one_letter_code
_entity_poly.pdbx_strand_id
1 'polypeptide(L)'
;MQLSILLDRSRPESLTTQMVEQIREAIRCARIGPGVRLPSSRRLSEQLAISRNTVVRAYDLLLMEGMVETRPASGIYVAEQLPRVVPPALPSDPPTQLPRIRMPMPLRHLRTQDISHAANNRLLYDFFPGRPSPDLFPLKTWRRLLQHNLSHGGGAGLTQYGDPAGLPALRTAIANHLAVARGIVADPSRIVIVSGIQEALTLLSRLFLARGMLGIVEDPCYQGAPLAFEAVGAEIIGVAVDQDGLIPDLLPQRAASLLYATPSHQYPTGAMLSAERRAEIIDWARRYGCYLIEDDYDCDIRYQGSH
;
A
#
# COMPACT_ATOMS: atom_id res chain seq x y z
N MET A 1 9.21 -11.17 -43.75
CA MET A 1 9.67 -9.93 -43.10
C MET A 1 10.66 -10.29 -42.00
N GLN A 2 11.76 -9.59 -41.89
CA GLN A 2 12.78 -9.77 -40.86
C GLN A 2 12.69 -8.57 -39.91
N LEU A 3 12.47 -8.87 -38.61
CA LEU A 3 12.42 -7.82 -37.58
C LEU A 3 13.83 -7.57 -37.04
N SER A 4 14.29 -6.32 -37.09
CA SER A 4 15.57 -5.93 -36.50
C SER A 4 15.36 -5.69 -35.01
N ILE A 5 15.45 -6.74 -34.21
CA ILE A 5 15.34 -6.69 -32.73
C ILE A 5 16.70 -7.02 -32.16
N LEU A 6 17.21 -6.16 -31.28
CA LEU A 6 18.47 -6.34 -30.58
C LEU A 6 18.18 -6.63 -29.11
N LEU A 7 18.50 -7.84 -28.66
CA LEU A 7 18.30 -8.27 -27.29
C LEU A 7 19.63 -8.27 -26.53
N ASP A 8 19.65 -7.59 -25.39
CA ASP A 8 20.81 -7.50 -24.52
C ASP A 8 20.53 -8.26 -23.22
N ARG A 9 21.27 -9.35 -22.99
CA ARG A 9 21.14 -10.19 -21.78
C ARG A 9 21.79 -9.56 -20.54
N SER A 10 22.58 -8.51 -20.70
CA SER A 10 23.21 -7.79 -19.59
C SER A 10 22.31 -6.76 -18.93
N ARG A 11 21.19 -6.40 -19.57
CA ARG A 11 20.22 -5.45 -19.05
C ARG A 11 19.36 -6.05 -17.95
N PRO A 12 18.90 -5.23 -16.97
CA PRO A 12 18.01 -5.67 -15.91
C PRO A 12 16.61 -6.08 -16.41
N GLU A 13 16.18 -5.55 -17.56
CA GLU A 13 14.87 -5.85 -18.16
C GLU A 13 14.86 -7.24 -18.80
N SER A 14 13.73 -7.93 -18.65
CA SER A 14 13.55 -9.26 -19.26
C SER A 14 13.61 -9.18 -20.80
N LEU A 15 14.08 -10.26 -21.45
CA LEU A 15 14.09 -10.33 -22.92
C LEU A 15 12.68 -10.17 -23.52
N THR A 16 11.64 -10.58 -22.80
CA THR A 16 10.24 -10.34 -23.19
C THR A 16 9.93 -8.85 -23.22
N THR A 17 10.29 -8.11 -22.17
CA THR A 17 10.07 -6.65 -22.08
C THR A 17 10.81 -5.91 -23.18
N GLN A 18 12.09 -6.21 -23.36
CA GLN A 18 12.90 -5.60 -24.42
C GLN A 18 12.31 -5.83 -25.81
N MET A 19 11.78 -7.03 -26.08
CA MET A 19 11.16 -7.36 -27.35
C MET A 19 9.84 -6.63 -27.56
N VAL A 20 8.98 -6.56 -26.52
CA VAL A 20 7.72 -5.81 -26.57
C VAL A 20 7.98 -4.33 -26.87
N GLU A 21 8.92 -3.71 -26.18
CA GLU A 21 9.25 -2.29 -26.36
C GLU A 21 9.74 -2.00 -27.78
N GLN A 22 10.63 -2.82 -28.32
CA GLN A 22 11.18 -2.62 -29.67
C GLN A 22 10.13 -2.84 -30.76
N ILE A 23 9.24 -3.83 -30.62
CA ILE A 23 8.14 -4.03 -31.57
C ILE A 23 7.14 -2.88 -31.46
N ARG A 24 6.76 -2.46 -30.25
CA ARG A 24 5.87 -1.32 -29.98
C ARG A 24 6.41 -0.05 -30.63
N GLU A 25 7.67 0.24 -30.43
CA GLU A 25 8.33 1.41 -31.02
C GLU A 25 8.39 1.33 -32.55
N ALA A 26 8.66 0.15 -33.10
CA ALA A 26 8.66 -0.05 -34.55
C ALA A 26 7.26 0.17 -35.17
N ILE A 27 6.20 -0.19 -34.46
CA ILE A 27 4.81 0.06 -34.88
C ILE A 27 4.48 1.56 -34.76
N ARG A 28 4.83 2.19 -33.64
CA ARG A 28 4.55 3.62 -33.40
C ARG A 28 5.26 4.53 -34.39
N CYS A 29 6.51 4.22 -34.72
CA CYS A 29 7.30 4.95 -35.71
C CYS A 29 6.97 4.55 -37.18
N ALA A 30 5.86 3.81 -37.38
CA ALA A 30 5.45 3.32 -38.70
C ALA A 30 6.53 2.52 -39.49
N ARG A 31 7.56 2.01 -38.79
CA ARG A 31 8.53 1.06 -39.35
C ARG A 31 7.88 -0.29 -39.69
N ILE A 32 6.83 -0.63 -38.96
CA ILE A 32 5.93 -1.74 -39.25
C ILE A 32 4.52 -1.16 -39.36
N GLY A 33 3.97 -1.16 -40.56
CA GLY A 33 2.66 -0.55 -40.81
C GLY A 33 1.49 -1.40 -40.36
N PRO A 34 0.27 -0.81 -40.24
CA PRO A 34 -0.97 -1.56 -39.96
C PRO A 34 -1.20 -2.69 -40.97
N GLY A 35 -1.79 -3.78 -40.53
CA GLY A 35 -2.09 -4.95 -41.34
C GLY A 35 -0.85 -5.79 -41.76
N VAL A 36 0.35 -5.38 -41.39
CA VAL A 36 1.56 -6.15 -41.69
C VAL A 36 1.64 -7.39 -40.83
N ARG A 37 1.92 -8.54 -41.47
CA ARG A 37 2.07 -9.82 -40.80
C ARG A 37 3.40 -9.88 -40.05
N LEU A 38 3.36 -10.18 -38.74
CA LEU A 38 4.55 -10.45 -37.95
C LEU A 38 5.07 -11.89 -38.20
N PRO A 39 6.37 -12.15 -37.97
CA PRO A 39 6.94 -13.48 -38.05
C PRO A 39 6.24 -14.43 -37.08
N SER A 40 6.12 -15.73 -37.43
CA SER A 40 5.59 -16.71 -36.48
C SER A 40 6.51 -16.81 -35.24
N SER A 41 5.94 -17.16 -34.07
CA SER A 41 6.71 -17.32 -32.84
C SER A 41 7.90 -18.28 -33.00
N ARG A 42 7.75 -19.34 -33.81
CA ARG A 42 8.82 -20.27 -34.11
C ARG A 42 9.95 -19.60 -34.91
N ARG A 43 9.61 -18.90 -36.00
CA ARG A 43 10.60 -18.24 -36.85
C ARG A 43 11.34 -17.12 -36.12
N LEU A 44 10.62 -16.35 -35.28
CA LEU A 44 11.23 -15.25 -34.54
C LEU A 44 12.12 -15.77 -33.39
N SER A 45 11.74 -16.86 -32.74
CA SER A 45 12.58 -17.49 -31.72
C SER A 45 13.88 -18.05 -32.30
N GLU A 46 13.83 -18.64 -33.49
CA GLU A 46 15.00 -19.11 -34.23
C GLU A 46 15.90 -17.94 -34.63
N GLN A 47 15.32 -16.86 -35.19
CA GLN A 47 16.04 -15.64 -35.59
C GLN A 47 16.78 -14.98 -34.43
N LEU A 48 16.16 -14.89 -33.23
CA LEU A 48 16.70 -14.20 -32.08
C LEU A 48 17.47 -15.10 -31.12
N ALA A 49 17.56 -16.41 -31.39
CA ALA A 49 18.17 -17.42 -30.53
C ALA A 49 17.65 -17.39 -29.09
N ILE A 50 16.32 -17.30 -28.92
CA ILE A 50 15.62 -17.26 -27.64
C ILE A 50 14.52 -18.32 -27.56
N SER A 51 13.98 -18.56 -26.35
CA SER A 51 12.86 -19.46 -26.13
C SER A 51 11.61 -19.03 -26.92
N ARG A 52 10.92 -19.99 -27.55
CA ARG A 52 9.64 -19.75 -28.21
C ARG A 52 8.60 -19.17 -27.22
N ASN A 53 8.63 -19.60 -25.95
CA ASN A 53 7.74 -19.07 -24.92
C ASN A 53 7.97 -17.60 -24.65
N THR A 54 9.20 -17.10 -24.76
CA THR A 54 9.52 -15.67 -24.64
C THR A 54 8.83 -14.86 -25.74
N VAL A 55 8.86 -15.38 -26.98
CA VAL A 55 8.21 -14.73 -28.12
C VAL A 55 6.69 -14.78 -28.00
N VAL A 56 6.12 -15.91 -27.58
CA VAL A 56 4.68 -16.05 -27.35
C VAL A 56 4.20 -15.03 -26.31
N ARG A 57 4.88 -14.97 -25.17
CA ARG A 57 4.56 -13.99 -24.10
C ARG A 57 4.61 -12.54 -24.59
N ALA A 58 5.60 -12.22 -25.42
CA ALA A 58 5.69 -10.86 -25.96
C ALA A 58 4.55 -10.55 -26.92
N TYR A 59 4.16 -11.52 -27.74
CA TYR A 59 3.01 -11.35 -28.62
C TYR A 59 1.68 -11.25 -27.84
N ASP A 60 1.51 -12.03 -26.77
CA ASP A 60 0.35 -11.94 -25.92
C ASP A 60 0.22 -10.57 -25.25
N LEU A 61 1.33 -9.98 -24.80
CA LEU A 61 1.34 -8.61 -24.28
C LEU A 61 0.94 -7.58 -25.32
N LEU A 62 1.46 -7.69 -26.55
CA LEU A 62 1.09 -6.79 -27.63
C LEU A 62 -0.37 -6.97 -28.09
N LEU A 63 -0.92 -8.19 -27.98
CA LEU A 63 -2.35 -8.48 -28.20
C LEU A 63 -3.22 -7.82 -27.13
N MET A 64 -2.84 -7.93 -25.84
CA MET A 64 -3.54 -7.26 -24.74
C MET A 64 -3.51 -5.74 -24.87
N GLU A 65 -2.43 -5.19 -25.40
CA GLU A 65 -2.31 -3.76 -25.68
C GLU A 65 -3.08 -3.33 -26.95
N GLY A 66 -3.67 -4.25 -27.72
CA GLY A 66 -4.34 -3.95 -28.98
C GLY A 66 -3.41 -3.47 -30.09
N MET A 67 -2.09 -3.66 -29.94
CA MET A 67 -1.10 -3.28 -30.95
C MET A 67 -1.04 -4.28 -32.11
N VAL A 68 -1.42 -5.51 -31.84
CA VAL A 68 -1.49 -6.58 -32.82
C VAL A 68 -2.81 -7.35 -32.70
N GLU A 69 -3.20 -8.05 -33.74
CA GLU A 69 -4.41 -8.87 -33.81
C GLU A 69 -4.09 -10.26 -34.35
N THR A 70 -4.85 -11.26 -33.94
CA THR A 70 -4.74 -12.62 -34.45
C THR A 70 -5.77 -12.85 -35.54
N ARG A 71 -5.34 -13.31 -36.73
CA ARG A 71 -6.24 -13.74 -37.81
C ARG A 71 -6.25 -15.28 -37.85
N PRO A 72 -7.44 -15.93 -37.71
CA PRO A 72 -7.55 -17.39 -37.68
C PRO A 72 -6.82 -18.04 -38.85
N ALA A 73 -6.06 -19.10 -38.57
CA ALA A 73 -5.24 -19.86 -39.52
C ALA A 73 -4.19 -19.03 -40.31
N SER A 74 -4.03 -17.74 -40.04
CA SER A 74 -3.17 -16.87 -40.81
C SER A 74 -1.98 -16.29 -40.00
N GLY A 75 -2.14 -16.07 -38.70
CA GLY A 75 -1.07 -15.60 -37.81
C GLY A 75 -1.36 -14.27 -37.11
N ILE A 76 -0.33 -13.59 -36.67
CA ILE A 76 -0.39 -12.33 -35.94
C ILE A 76 -0.06 -11.18 -36.88
N TYR A 77 -0.86 -10.14 -36.81
CA TYR A 77 -0.79 -8.96 -37.66
C TYR A 77 -0.76 -7.68 -36.81
N VAL A 78 -0.14 -6.63 -37.29
CA VAL A 78 -0.28 -5.30 -36.68
C VAL A 78 -1.74 -4.86 -36.83
N ALA A 79 -2.36 -4.39 -35.76
CA ALA A 79 -3.74 -3.96 -35.77
C ALA A 79 -3.99 -2.85 -36.80
N GLU A 80 -5.07 -2.93 -37.56
CA GLU A 80 -5.40 -1.91 -38.56
C GLU A 80 -5.80 -0.57 -37.93
N GLN A 81 -6.41 -0.64 -36.75
CA GLN A 81 -6.69 0.52 -35.91
C GLN A 81 -5.84 0.39 -34.63
N LEU A 82 -4.69 1.01 -34.64
CA LEU A 82 -3.88 1.11 -33.43
C LEU A 82 -4.68 1.90 -32.36
N PRO A 83 -4.65 1.46 -31.09
CA PRO A 83 -5.19 2.28 -30.02
C PRO A 83 -4.56 3.67 -30.15
N ARG A 84 -5.37 4.65 -30.54
CA ARG A 84 -4.95 6.04 -30.44
C ARG A 84 -4.76 6.32 -28.94
N VAL A 85 -3.55 6.18 -28.44
CA VAL A 85 -3.12 7.03 -27.36
C VAL A 85 -3.11 8.42 -27.97
N VAL A 86 -4.27 9.07 -28.02
CA VAL A 86 -4.31 10.51 -28.17
C VAL A 86 -3.70 10.98 -26.86
N PRO A 87 -2.44 11.51 -26.87
CA PRO A 87 -2.02 12.30 -25.73
C PRO A 87 -3.12 13.36 -25.64
N PRO A 88 -3.70 13.63 -24.49
CA PRO A 88 -4.62 14.74 -24.40
C PRO A 88 -3.85 15.89 -25.03
N ALA A 89 -4.43 16.46 -26.11
CA ALA A 89 -3.84 17.60 -26.77
C ALA A 89 -3.63 18.60 -25.64
N LEU A 90 -2.39 18.81 -25.26
CA LEU A 90 -2.06 19.88 -24.34
C LEU A 90 -2.64 21.12 -25.00
N PRO A 91 -3.59 21.82 -24.36
CA PRO A 91 -4.10 23.07 -24.89
C PRO A 91 -2.88 23.90 -25.24
N SER A 92 -2.81 24.41 -26.49
CA SER A 92 -1.70 25.21 -26.98
C SER A 92 -1.50 26.50 -26.16
N ASP A 93 -2.51 26.87 -25.39
CA ASP A 93 -2.41 27.89 -24.34
C ASP A 93 -2.63 27.24 -22.98
N PRO A 94 -1.76 27.49 -21.97
CA PRO A 94 -2.04 27.07 -20.62
C PRO A 94 -3.39 27.70 -20.24
N PRO A 95 -4.35 26.89 -19.72
CA PRO A 95 -5.65 27.40 -19.34
C PRO A 95 -5.43 28.57 -18.37
N THR A 96 -5.88 29.74 -18.76
CA THR A 96 -5.61 31.03 -18.14
C THR A 96 -6.00 31.08 -16.64
N GLN A 97 -6.79 30.14 -16.18
CA GLN A 97 -7.00 29.79 -14.75
C GLN A 97 -7.82 28.50 -14.68
N LEU A 98 -7.21 27.40 -14.30
CA LEU A 98 -7.97 26.28 -13.75
C LEU A 98 -8.75 26.81 -12.53
N PRO A 99 -10.05 26.50 -12.39
CA PRO A 99 -10.79 26.87 -11.21
C PRO A 99 -9.99 26.36 -9.99
N ARG A 100 -9.61 27.29 -9.10
CA ARG A 100 -8.90 26.93 -7.87
C ARG A 100 -9.85 26.12 -7.02
N ILE A 101 -9.74 24.79 -7.11
CA ILE A 101 -10.42 23.90 -6.18
C ILE A 101 -9.91 24.29 -4.79
N ARG A 102 -10.79 24.84 -3.96
CA ARG A 102 -10.46 25.10 -2.55
C ARG A 102 -10.36 23.73 -1.86
N MET A 103 -9.12 23.26 -1.71
CA MET A 103 -8.90 22.09 -0.87
C MET A 103 -9.18 22.46 0.59
N PRO A 104 -9.89 21.62 1.36
CA PRO A 104 -10.03 21.78 2.80
C PRO A 104 -8.66 21.93 3.47
N MET A 105 -8.59 22.72 4.55
CA MET A 105 -7.35 22.97 5.30
C MET A 105 -6.52 21.71 5.59
N PRO A 106 -7.10 20.58 6.03
CA PRO A 106 -6.33 19.36 6.33
C PRO A 106 -5.51 18.84 5.16
N LEU A 107 -6.05 18.93 3.93
CA LEU A 107 -5.34 18.48 2.74
C LEU A 107 -4.16 19.35 2.33
N ARG A 108 -4.08 20.59 2.83
CA ARG A 108 -2.93 21.48 2.59
C ARG A 108 -1.69 21.03 3.36
N HIS A 109 -1.86 20.48 4.55
CA HIS A 109 -0.76 19.96 5.35
C HIS A 109 -0.22 18.64 4.80
N LEU A 110 -1.05 17.80 4.19
CA LEU A 110 -0.63 16.56 3.54
C LEU A 110 0.36 16.76 2.38
N ARG A 111 0.38 17.95 1.75
CA ARG A 111 1.30 18.23 0.63
C ARG A 111 2.74 18.51 1.05
N THR A 112 2.97 18.83 2.30
CA THR A 112 4.30 19.23 2.81
C THR A 112 5.04 18.14 3.56
N GLN A 113 4.37 17.05 3.88
CA GLN A 113 5.03 15.91 4.49
C GLN A 113 5.25 14.84 3.45
N ASP A 114 6.46 14.79 2.95
CA ASP A 114 6.97 13.75 2.07
C ASP A 114 7.03 12.41 2.82
N ILE A 115 5.86 11.78 3.00
CA ILE A 115 5.78 10.37 3.40
C ILE A 115 6.42 9.48 2.32
N SER A 116 6.62 10.04 1.12
CA SER A 116 7.14 9.33 -0.06
C SER A 116 8.66 9.28 -0.18
N HIS A 117 9.43 9.88 0.72
CA HIS A 117 10.88 10.03 0.54
C HIS A 117 11.68 8.76 0.46
N ALA A 118 11.08 7.62 0.70
CA ALA A 118 11.89 6.45 0.90
C ALA A 118 11.88 5.42 -0.22
N ALA A 119 11.03 5.57 -1.24
CA ALA A 119 10.92 4.53 -2.25
C ALA A 119 12.11 4.46 -3.22
N ASN A 120 12.84 5.57 -3.44
CA ASN A 120 13.88 5.65 -4.47
C ASN A 120 15.29 6.01 -3.99
N ASN A 121 15.48 6.44 -2.75
CA ASN A 121 16.82 6.70 -2.22
C ASN A 121 17.35 5.44 -1.53
N ARG A 122 18.22 4.69 -2.20
CA ARG A 122 19.06 3.68 -1.56
C ARG A 122 20.09 4.41 -0.70
N LEU A 123 19.67 4.75 0.51
CA LEU A 123 20.61 5.25 1.52
C LEU A 123 21.56 4.11 1.88
N LEU A 124 22.84 4.41 2.03
CA LEU A 124 23.83 3.45 2.50
C LEU A 124 23.48 2.94 3.91
N TYR A 125 22.91 3.82 4.71
CA TYR A 125 22.36 3.53 6.03
C TYR A 125 20.97 4.16 6.13
N ASP A 126 19.94 3.32 6.31
CA ASP A 126 18.54 3.75 6.46
C ASP A 126 18.10 3.53 7.92
N PHE A 127 17.93 4.62 8.65
CA PHE A 127 17.47 4.62 10.05
C PHE A 127 15.99 5.01 10.17
N PHE A 128 15.21 4.85 9.11
CA PHE A 128 13.79 5.17 9.18
C PHE A 128 13.08 4.23 10.16
N PRO A 129 12.42 4.76 11.22
CA PRO A 129 11.77 3.93 12.24
C PRO A 129 10.68 3.03 11.63
N GLY A 130 10.61 1.77 12.11
CA GLY A 130 9.57 0.83 11.71
C GLY A 130 9.72 0.24 10.30
N ARG A 131 10.89 0.40 9.65
CA ARG A 131 11.16 -0.21 8.34
C ARG A 131 12.04 -1.44 8.48
N PRO A 132 11.51 -2.67 8.29
CA PRO A 132 12.32 -3.88 8.29
C PRO A 132 13.20 -3.97 7.03
N SER A 133 14.33 -4.68 7.14
CA SER A 133 15.16 -4.98 5.98
C SER A 133 14.40 -5.80 4.94
N PRO A 134 14.37 -5.40 3.66
CA PRO A 134 13.71 -6.16 2.60
C PRO A 134 14.20 -7.60 2.45
N ASP A 135 15.47 -7.85 2.79
CA ASP A 135 16.11 -9.17 2.67
C ASP A 135 15.55 -10.19 3.69
N LEU A 136 14.97 -9.70 4.79
CA LEU A 136 14.35 -10.54 5.81
C LEU A 136 12.93 -11.00 5.43
N PHE A 137 12.33 -10.41 4.39
CA PHE A 137 10.99 -10.79 3.99
C PHE A 137 10.95 -12.19 3.39
N PRO A 138 10.12 -13.12 3.91
CA PRO A 138 10.09 -14.52 3.49
C PRO A 138 9.38 -14.71 2.14
N LEU A 139 9.93 -14.14 1.07
CA LEU A 139 9.32 -14.06 -0.26
C LEU A 139 8.89 -15.43 -0.82
N LYS A 140 9.70 -16.49 -0.59
CA LYS A 140 9.38 -17.85 -1.07
C LYS A 140 8.11 -18.40 -0.42
N THR A 141 8.00 -18.25 0.89
CA THR A 141 6.82 -18.68 1.67
C THR A 141 5.59 -17.87 1.26
N TRP A 142 5.72 -16.55 1.16
CA TRP A 142 4.66 -15.65 0.72
C TRP A 142 4.11 -16.03 -0.65
N ARG A 143 4.99 -16.24 -1.63
CA ARG A 143 4.60 -16.66 -2.99
C ARG A 143 3.85 -17.99 -2.98
N ARG A 144 4.33 -18.98 -2.22
CA ARG A 144 3.67 -20.29 -2.10
C ARG A 144 2.26 -20.16 -1.51
N LEU A 145 2.10 -19.35 -0.46
CA LEU A 145 0.80 -19.11 0.17
C LEU A 145 -0.17 -18.39 -0.75
N LEU A 146 0.30 -17.38 -1.48
CA LEU A 146 -0.51 -16.70 -2.50
C LEU A 146 -0.99 -17.66 -3.57
N GLN A 147 -0.08 -18.48 -4.14
CA GLN A 147 -0.43 -19.47 -5.15
C GLN A 147 -1.44 -20.50 -4.61
N HIS A 148 -1.25 -20.95 -3.37
CA HIS A 148 -2.18 -21.88 -2.73
C HIS A 148 -3.58 -21.29 -2.62
N ASN A 149 -3.70 -20.07 -2.08
CA ASN A 149 -4.99 -19.40 -1.91
C ASN A 149 -5.68 -19.11 -3.26
N LEU A 150 -4.93 -18.68 -4.27
CA LEU A 150 -5.47 -18.45 -5.61
C LEU A 150 -5.98 -19.74 -6.27
N SER A 151 -5.26 -20.88 -6.06
CA SER A 151 -5.62 -22.16 -6.65
C SER A 151 -6.83 -22.82 -5.97
N HIS A 152 -7.01 -22.61 -4.66
CA HIS A 152 -8.05 -23.28 -3.86
C HIS A 152 -9.26 -22.40 -3.58
N GLY A 153 -9.12 -21.06 -3.68
CA GLY A 153 -10.19 -20.10 -3.44
C GLY A 153 -11.28 -20.05 -4.51
N GLY A 154 -11.04 -20.67 -5.67
CA GLY A 154 -11.94 -20.65 -6.82
C GLY A 154 -12.17 -19.23 -7.38
N GLY A 155 -12.68 -19.11 -8.60
CA GLY A 155 -12.98 -17.82 -9.22
C GLY A 155 -14.02 -16.97 -8.44
N ALA A 156 -14.94 -17.62 -7.73
CA ALA A 156 -15.94 -16.95 -6.92
C ALA A 156 -15.34 -16.13 -5.78
N GLY A 157 -14.28 -16.62 -5.11
CA GLY A 157 -13.60 -15.88 -4.05
C GLY A 157 -12.88 -14.60 -4.51
N LEU A 158 -12.60 -14.50 -5.82
CA LEU A 158 -11.94 -13.33 -6.41
C LEU A 158 -12.92 -12.32 -7.02
N THR A 159 -14.15 -12.73 -7.31
CA THR A 159 -15.12 -11.94 -8.07
C THR A 159 -16.35 -11.52 -7.27
N GLN A 160 -16.54 -12.09 -6.08
CA GLN A 160 -17.68 -11.79 -5.22
C GLN A 160 -17.29 -10.81 -4.10
N TYR A 161 -18.24 -9.99 -3.67
CA TYR A 161 -18.09 -9.19 -2.46
C TYR A 161 -18.06 -10.12 -1.24
N GLY A 162 -17.06 -9.92 -0.38
CA GLY A 162 -16.92 -10.63 0.88
C GLY A 162 -17.57 -9.90 2.05
N ASP A 163 -17.35 -10.43 3.27
CA ASP A 163 -17.72 -9.76 4.51
C ASP A 163 -16.94 -8.42 4.62
N PRO A 164 -17.61 -7.28 4.82
CA PRO A 164 -16.94 -5.98 4.98
C PRO A 164 -15.92 -5.94 6.12
N ALA A 165 -16.09 -6.75 7.16
CA ALA A 165 -15.12 -6.87 8.25
C ALA A 165 -13.90 -7.72 7.89
N GLY A 166 -13.85 -8.29 6.69
CA GLY A 166 -12.78 -9.17 6.21
C GLY A 166 -13.09 -10.65 6.35
N LEU A 167 -12.23 -11.48 5.75
CA LEU A 167 -12.44 -12.93 5.66
C LEU A 167 -12.60 -13.58 7.06
N PRO A 168 -13.72 -14.28 7.35
CA PRO A 168 -13.97 -14.87 8.67
C PRO A 168 -12.86 -15.82 9.15
N ALA A 169 -12.29 -16.62 8.23
CA ALA A 169 -11.17 -17.52 8.56
C ALA A 169 -9.92 -16.76 9.02
N LEU A 170 -9.63 -15.60 8.42
CA LEU A 170 -8.51 -14.75 8.84
C LEU A 170 -8.78 -14.13 10.22
N ARG A 171 -9.99 -13.62 10.45
CA ARG A 171 -10.38 -13.06 11.76
C ARG A 171 -10.27 -14.10 12.87
N THR A 172 -10.70 -15.33 12.61
CA THR A 172 -10.56 -16.46 13.56
C THR A 172 -9.09 -16.78 13.82
N ALA A 173 -8.26 -16.83 12.78
CA ALA A 173 -6.82 -17.08 12.94
C ALA A 173 -6.13 -15.99 13.77
N ILE A 174 -6.50 -14.72 13.55
CA ILE A 174 -5.99 -13.59 14.37
C ILE A 174 -6.45 -13.72 15.82
N ALA A 175 -7.73 -14.00 16.08
CA ALA A 175 -8.23 -14.20 17.45
C ALA A 175 -7.45 -15.31 18.19
N ASN A 176 -7.21 -16.44 17.54
CA ASN A 176 -6.44 -17.54 18.11
C ASN A 176 -4.97 -17.14 18.37
N HIS A 177 -4.36 -16.40 17.44
CA HIS A 177 -3.00 -15.89 17.63
C HIS A 177 -2.91 -14.94 18.82
N LEU A 178 -3.83 -13.99 18.94
CA LEU A 178 -3.88 -13.04 20.08
C LEU A 178 -4.07 -13.76 21.42
N ALA A 179 -4.89 -14.81 21.47
CA ALA A 179 -5.10 -15.59 22.69
C ALA A 179 -3.80 -16.28 23.15
N VAL A 180 -3.04 -16.86 22.22
CA VAL A 180 -1.79 -17.58 22.53
C VAL A 180 -0.63 -16.61 22.77
N ALA A 181 -0.47 -15.60 21.92
CA ALA A 181 0.68 -14.71 21.96
C ALA A 181 0.57 -13.63 23.05
N ARG A 182 -0.68 -13.24 23.41
CA ARG A 182 -0.92 -12.09 24.28
C ARG A 182 -1.93 -12.31 25.41
N GLY A 183 -2.53 -13.49 25.50
CA GLY A 183 -3.60 -13.75 26.46
C GLY A 183 -4.89 -12.94 26.18
N ILE A 184 -5.04 -12.35 24.99
CA ILE A 184 -6.22 -11.58 24.62
C ILE A 184 -7.26 -12.51 24.02
N VAL A 185 -8.32 -12.79 24.75
CA VAL A 185 -9.47 -13.58 24.27
C VAL A 185 -10.42 -12.64 23.54
N ALA A 186 -10.32 -12.60 22.20
CA ALA A 186 -11.16 -11.78 21.36
C ALA A 186 -12.18 -12.62 20.59
N ASP A 187 -13.43 -12.14 20.53
CA ASP A 187 -14.43 -12.68 19.60
C ASP A 187 -14.04 -12.29 18.15
N PRO A 188 -13.93 -13.24 17.20
CA PRO A 188 -13.64 -12.93 15.79
C PRO A 188 -14.59 -11.90 15.18
N SER A 189 -15.84 -11.76 15.67
CA SER A 189 -16.77 -10.74 15.21
C SER A 189 -16.35 -9.30 15.54
N ARG A 190 -15.45 -9.13 16.53
CA ARG A 190 -14.90 -7.83 16.92
C ARG A 190 -13.61 -7.46 16.17
N ILE A 191 -13.14 -8.32 15.27
CA ILE A 191 -11.95 -8.11 14.48
C ILE A 191 -12.36 -7.60 13.10
N VAL A 192 -11.77 -6.48 12.68
CA VAL A 192 -11.99 -5.89 11.36
C VAL A 192 -10.65 -5.85 10.63
N ILE A 193 -10.61 -6.40 9.43
CA ILE A 193 -9.41 -6.37 8.57
C ILE A 193 -9.43 -5.10 7.74
N VAL A 194 -8.34 -4.36 7.80
CA VAL A 194 -8.15 -3.10 7.06
C VAL A 194 -6.87 -3.16 6.23
N SER A 195 -6.73 -2.26 5.26
CA SER A 195 -5.55 -2.20 4.39
C SER A 195 -4.29 -1.67 5.10
N GLY A 196 -4.43 -1.13 6.30
CA GLY A 196 -3.34 -0.62 7.11
C GLY A 196 -3.83 0.35 8.18
N ILE A 197 -2.88 0.81 9.02
CA ILE A 197 -3.17 1.69 10.17
C ILE A 197 -3.90 2.99 9.77
N GLN A 198 -3.56 3.57 8.62
CA GLN A 198 -4.18 4.82 8.19
C GLN A 198 -5.67 4.65 7.87
N GLU A 199 -6.08 3.51 7.33
CA GLU A 199 -7.50 3.19 7.14
C GLU A 199 -8.19 3.00 8.49
N ALA A 200 -7.58 2.25 9.42
CA ALA A 200 -8.12 2.07 10.77
C ALA A 200 -8.33 3.42 11.48
N LEU A 201 -7.33 4.29 11.48
CA LEU A 201 -7.42 5.62 12.08
C LEU A 201 -8.51 6.48 11.43
N THR A 202 -8.64 6.42 10.10
CA THR A 202 -9.69 7.15 9.38
C THR A 202 -11.08 6.67 9.76
N LEU A 203 -11.29 5.34 9.86
CA LEU A 203 -12.56 4.75 10.27
C LEU A 203 -12.90 5.12 11.72
N LEU A 204 -11.94 4.96 12.64
CA LEU A 204 -12.13 5.29 14.05
C LEU A 204 -12.42 6.79 14.26
N SER A 205 -11.71 7.66 13.53
CA SER A 205 -11.95 9.09 13.57
C SER A 205 -13.39 9.45 13.16
N ARG A 206 -13.89 8.82 12.08
CA ARG A 206 -15.27 9.05 11.61
C ARG A 206 -16.34 8.50 12.56
N LEU A 207 -16.01 7.45 13.32
CA LEU A 207 -16.96 6.83 14.26
C LEU A 207 -17.03 7.61 15.57
N PHE A 208 -15.92 8.11 16.08
CA PHE A 208 -15.80 8.60 17.45
C PHE A 208 -15.48 10.10 17.55
N LEU A 209 -15.14 10.76 16.45
CA LEU A 209 -14.84 12.18 16.42
C LEU A 209 -15.76 12.96 15.47
N ALA A 210 -16.04 14.19 15.84
CA ALA A 210 -16.73 15.16 15.02
C ALA A 210 -16.10 16.54 15.23
N ARG A 211 -16.52 17.53 14.47
CA ARG A 211 -16.05 18.90 14.60
C ARG A 211 -16.22 19.43 16.04
N GLY A 212 -15.11 19.87 16.63
CA GLY A 212 -15.05 20.41 18.00
C GLY A 212 -14.97 19.35 19.11
N MET A 213 -15.00 18.05 18.78
CA MET A 213 -14.67 17.00 19.75
C MET A 213 -13.16 16.88 19.91
N LEU A 214 -12.71 16.48 21.12
CA LEU A 214 -11.31 16.40 21.46
C LEU A 214 -10.72 15.01 21.13
N GLY A 215 -9.67 15.01 20.31
CA GLY A 215 -8.73 13.90 20.13
C GLY A 215 -7.40 14.20 20.79
N ILE A 216 -6.80 13.22 21.41
CA ILE A 216 -5.50 13.34 22.08
C ILE A 216 -4.50 12.42 21.38
N VAL A 217 -3.29 12.89 21.22
CA VAL A 217 -2.16 12.14 20.65
C VAL A 217 -0.92 12.33 21.51
N GLU A 218 0.02 11.42 21.42
CA GLU A 218 1.38 11.61 21.95
C GLU A 218 2.09 12.74 21.19
N ASP A 219 3.04 13.42 21.82
CA ASP A 219 3.91 14.43 21.19
C ASP A 219 5.37 14.19 21.58
N PRO A 220 6.22 13.72 20.63
CA PRO A 220 5.91 13.40 19.20
C PRO A 220 5.11 12.10 19.02
N CYS A 221 4.47 11.92 17.85
CA CYS A 221 3.72 10.71 17.49
C CYS A 221 3.78 10.38 16.00
N TYR A 222 3.15 9.26 15.61
CA TYR A 222 2.89 8.96 14.22
C TYR A 222 1.93 9.98 13.61
N GLN A 223 2.40 10.73 12.63
CA GLN A 223 1.66 11.87 12.05
C GLN A 223 0.33 11.49 11.38
N GLY A 224 0.15 10.24 11.03
CA GLY A 224 -1.12 9.73 10.48
C GLY A 224 -2.30 9.85 11.45
N ALA A 225 -2.06 9.82 12.77
CA ALA A 225 -3.10 9.93 13.78
C ALA A 225 -3.69 11.35 13.85
N PRO A 226 -2.89 12.42 14.11
CA PRO A 226 -3.44 13.79 14.13
C PRO A 226 -4.05 14.17 12.79
N LEU A 227 -3.48 13.77 11.65
CA LEU A 227 -4.05 14.03 10.33
C LEU A 227 -5.44 13.40 10.14
N ALA A 228 -5.66 12.18 10.63
CA ALA A 228 -6.97 11.54 10.57
C ALA A 228 -8.00 12.26 11.45
N PHE A 229 -7.58 12.75 12.63
CA PHE A 229 -8.43 13.50 13.56
C PHE A 229 -8.79 14.90 13.02
N GLU A 230 -7.80 15.60 12.45
CA GLU A 230 -8.02 16.91 11.79
C GLU A 230 -8.98 16.79 10.59
N ALA A 231 -8.92 15.67 9.85
CA ALA A 231 -9.75 15.46 8.67
C ALA A 231 -11.25 15.46 8.97
N VAL A 232 -11.65 15.13 10.21
CA VAL A 232 -13.04 15.21 10.68
C VAL A 232 -13.35 16.50 11.44
N GLY A 233 -12.37 17.42 11.54
CA GLY A 233 -12.51 18.71 12.21
C GLY A 233 -12.44 18.65 13.74
N ALA A 234 -11.82 17.59 14.30
CA ALA A 234 -11.59 17.49 15.73
C ALA A 234 -10.57 18.52 16.22
N GLU A 235 -10.69 18.91 17.49
CA GLU A 235 -9.65 19.61 18.24
C GLU A 235 -8.58 18.57 18.63
N ILE A 236 -7.29 18.92 18.54
CA ILE A 236 -6.20 17.99 18.86
C ILE A 236 -5.34 18.58 19.97
N ILE A 237 -5.02 17.74 20.95
CA ILE A 237 -4.03 18.05 21.99
C ILE A 237 -2.92 16.99 21.90
N GLY A 238 -1.66 17.45 21.73
CA GLY A 238 -0.47 16.67 21.91
C GLY A 238 -0.10 16.59 23.38
N VAL A 239 0.16 15.39 23.89
CA VAL A 239 0.63 15.15 25.26
C VAL A 239 2.07 14.69 25.20
N ALA A 240 2.96 15.38 25.89
CA ALA A 240 4.38 15.10 25.87
C ALA A 240 4.69 13.67 26.36
N VAL A 241 5.76 13.11 25.78
CA VAL A 241 6.33 11.82 26.17
C VAL A 241 7.73 12.00 26.75
N ASP A 242 8.13 11.11 27.63
CA ASP A 242 9.48 11.02 28.17
C ASP A 242 10.04 9.59 27.97
N GLN A 243 11.09 9.24 28.72
CA GLN A 243 11.71 7.91 28.67
C GLN A 243 10.77 6.74 29.06
N ASP A 244 9.70 7.03 29.79
CA ASP A 244 8.69 6.06 30.25
C ASP A 244 7.36 6.20 29.47
N GLY A 245 7.37 6.86 28.29
CA GLY A 245 6.23 7.06 27.42
C GLY A 245 5.39 8.28 27.76
N LEU A 246 4.09 8.26 27.40
CA LEU A 246 3.15 9.36 27.63
C LEU A 246 3.09 9.72 29.12
N ILE A 247 3.10 11.04 29.41
CA ILE A 247 3.06 11.58 30.79
C ILE A 247 1.60 11.79 31.20
N PRO A 248 1.04 10.95 32.13
CA PRO A 248 -0.39 11.00 32.47
C PRO A 248 -0.82 12.32 33.12
N ASP A 249 0.06 12.98 33.87
CA ASP A 249 -0.21 14.24 34.55
C ASP A 249 -0.49 15.39 33.59
N LEU A 250 -0.05 15.28 32.34
CA LEU A 250 -0.28 16.27 31.29
C LEU A 250 -1.58 16.04 30.50
N LEU A 251 -2.33 14.98 30.81
CA LEU A 251 -3.62 14.72 30.21
C LEU A 251 -4.63 15.81 30.61
N PRO A 252 -5.46 16.31 29.67
CA PRO A 252 -6.41 17.38 29.96
C PRO A 252 -7.48 16.92 30.96
N GLN A 253 -7.85 17.80 31.90
CA GLN A 253 -8.87 17.54 32.92
C GLN A 253 -10.28 17.82 32.34
N ARG A 254 -10.58 17.31 31.16
CA ARG A 254 -11.87 17.47 30.44
C ARG A 254 -12.17 16.26 29.59
N ALA A 255 -13.43 16.11 29.18
CA ALA A 255 -13.86 15.02 28.31
C ALA A 255 -13.10 15.05 26.96
N ALA A 256 -12.68 13.87 26.54
CA ALA A 256 -12.07 13.62 25.24
C ALA A 256 -12.72 12.38 24.61
N SER A 257 -12.69 12.27 23.30
CA SER A 257 -13.32 11.13 22.62
C SER A 257 -12.35 10.02 22.32
N LEU A 258 -11.17 10.36 21.82
CA LEU A 258 -10.12 9.42 21.48
C LEU A 258 -8.76 9.86 22.05
N LEU A 259 -7.98 8.89 22.53
CA LEU A 259 -6.56 9.05 22.81
C LEU A 259 -5.80 7.99 22.00
N TYR A 260 -4.86 8.44 21.17
CA TYR A 260 -3.97 7.56 20.40
C TYR A 260 -2.60 7.49 21.08
N ALA A 261 -2.14 6.27 21.32
CA ALA A 261 -0.84 5.99 21.93
C ALA A 261 -0.17 4.75 21.33
N THR A 262 1.16 4.70 21.45
CA THR A 262 2.03 3.60 21.02
C THR A 262 2.74 2.99 22.26
N PRO A 263 2.01 2.27 23.14
CA PRO A 263 2.48 1.97 24.49
C PRO A 263 3.58 0.90 24.56
N SER A 264 3.70 0.03 23.55
CA SER A 264 4.74 -1.03 23.52
C SER A 264 6.10 -0.47 23.12
N HIS A 265 6.13 0.37 22.11
CA HIS A 265 7.29 1.15 21.69
C HIS A 265 6.79 2.48 21.15
N GLN A 266 6.95 3.53 21.92
CA GLN A 266 6.51 4.88 21.55
C GLN A 266 7.13 5.30 20.21
N TYR A 267 6.30 5.72 19.28
CA TYR A 267 6.79 6.21 18.00
C TYR A 267 6.97 7.74 18.00
N PRO A 268 8.18 8.25 17.71
CA PRO A 268 9.36 7.56 17.19
C PRO A 268 10.46 7.30 18.25
N THR A 269 10.22 7.53 19.54
CA THR A 269 11.27 7.55 20.58
C THR A 269 11.72 6.15 21.02
N GLY A 270 10.86 5.14 20.87
CA GLY A 270 11.11 3.78 21.34
C GLY A 270 10.88 3.58 22.85
N ALA A 271 10.40 4.62 23.56
CA ALA A 271 10.09 4.51 24.98
C ALA A 271 8.96 3.49 25.24
N MET A 272 9.05 2.76 26.34
CA MET A 272 8.02 1.80 26.75
C MET A 272 7.16 2.40 27.86
N LEU A 273 5.85 2.39 27.67
CA LEU A 273 4.91 2.87 28.68
C LEU A 273 4.88 1.92 29.88
N SER A 274 5.21 2.43 31.08
CA SER A 274 5.22 1.64 32.31
C SER A 274 3.84 1.12 32.69
N ALA A 275 3.79 0.03 33.46
CA ALA A 275 2.53 -0.56 33.93
C ALA A 275 1.72 0.42 34.79
N GLU A 276 2.41 1.23 35.61
CA GLU A 276 1.78 2.25 36.45
C GLU A 276 1.10 3.31 35.59
N ARG A 277 1.81 3.88 34.61
CA ARG A 277 1.25 4.89 33.69
C ARG A 277 0.12 4.33 32.83
N ARG A 278 0.19 3.06 32.43
CA ARG A 278 -0.94 2.39 31.74
C ARG A 278 -2.19 2.40 32.59
N ALA A 279 -2.08 2.07 33.89
CA ALA A 279 -3.21 2.10 34.82
C ALA A 279 -3.76 3.52 34.98
N GLU A 280 -2.90 4.52 35.15
CA GLU A 280 -3.29 5.94 35.26
C GLU A 280 -4.02 6.44 34.00
N ILE A 281 -3.55 6.11 32.81
CA ILE A 281 -4.19 6.48 31.55
C ILE A 281 -5.55 5.80 31.40
N ILE A 282 -5.67 4.51 31.78
CA ILE A 282 -6.94 3.78 31.75
C ILE A 282 -7.94 4.41 32.72
N ASP A 283 -7.52 4.78 33.93
CA ASP A 283 -8.37 5.42 34.92
C ASP A 283 -8.79 6.83 34.48
N TRP A 284 -7.87 7.57 33.89
CA TRP A 284 -8.18 8.86 33.26
C TRP A 284 -9.21 8.68 32.13
N ALA A 285 -9.01 7.71 31.23
CA ALA A 285 -9.90 7.45 30.11
C ALA A 285 -11.32 7.08 30.57
N ARG A 286 -11.43 6.26 31.63
CA ARG A 286 -12.71 5.91 32.25
C ARG A 286 -13.40 7.12 32.86
N ARG A 287 -12.64 7.97 33.56
CA ARG A 287 -13.16 9.18 34.21
C ARG A 287 -13.73 10.18 33.21
N TYR A 288 -13.10 10.36 32.06
CA TYR A 288 -13.47 11.34 31.07
C TYR A 288 -14.23 10.79 29.86
N GLY A 289 -14.55 9.48 29.85
CA GLY A 289 -15.30 8.83 28.79
C GLY A 289 -14.56 8.73 27.47
N CYS A 290 -13.22 8.55 27.52
CA CYS A 290 -12.34 8.52 26.37
C CYS A 290 -12.07 7.08 25.92
N TYR A 291 -12.11 6.80 24.62
CA TYR A 291 -11.61 5.55 24.05
C TYR A 291 -10.11 5.64 23.80
N LEU A 292 -9.40 4.54 24.10
CA LEU A 292 -7.97 4.41 23.85
C LEU A 292 -7.72 3.65 22.54
N ILE A 293 -6.88 4.19 21.69
CA ILE A 293 -6.34 3.50 20.51
C ILE A 293 -4.89 3.14 20.84
N GLU A 294 -4.64 1.84 20.99
CA GLU A 294 -3.29 1.30 21.11
C GLU A 294 -2.80 0.89 19.73
N ASP A 295 -1.78 1.56 19.23
CA ASP A 295 -1.08 1.18 17.99
C ASP A 295 0.15 0.35 18.34
N ASP A 296 0.08 -0.92 18.05
CA ASP A 296 1.02 -1.94 18.51
C ASP A 296 1.73 -2.59 17.32
N TYR A 297 2.50 -1.79 16.60
CA TYR A 297 3.05 -2.09 15.28
C TYR A 297 4.23 -3.08 15.29
N ASP A 298 4.96 -3.23 16.40
CA ASP A 298 6.20 -4.02 16.50
C ASP A 298 6.36 -4.82 17.81
N CYS A 299 5.29 -5.07 18.50
CA CYS A 299 5.27 -5.73 19.82
C CYS A 299 5.92 -7.12 19.86
N ASP A 300 6.00 -7.82 18.75
CA ASP A 300 6.68 -9.12 18.65
C ASP A 300 8.22 -8.98 18.68
N ILE A 301 8.74 -7.73 18.50
CA ILE A 301 10.18 -7.45 18.50
C ILE A 301 10.54 -6.75 19.81
N ARG A 302 10.92 -7.55 20.83
CA ARG A 302 11.32 -7.04 22.12
C ARG A 302 12.77 -7.37 22.42
N TYR A 303 13.50 -6.36 22.91
CA TYR A 303 14.88 -6.51 23.36
C TYR A 303 14.96 -6.67 24.89
N GLN A 304 13.93 -6.24 25.63
CA GLN A 304 13.86 -6.32 27.09
C GLN A 304 12.39 -6.42 27.55
N GLY A 305 12.16 -7.08 28.70
CA GLY A 305 10.84 -7.18 29.37
C GLY A 305 10.00 -8.40 28.97
N SER A 306 8.93 -8.66 29.76
CA SER A 306 7.88 -9.66 29.47
C SER A 306 6.68 -8.99 28.79
N HIS A 307 5.85 -9.82 28.11
CA HIS A 307 4.57 -9.38 27.53
C HIS A 307 3.62 -8.86 28.58
#